data_2144da57260de389807cb34d787602dd
#
_entry.id   2144da57260de389807cb34d787602dd
#
_cell.length_a   1.000
_cell.length_b   1.000
_cell.length_c   1.000
_cell.angle_alpha   90.00
_cell.angle_beta   90.00
_cell.angle_gamma   90.00
#
_symmetry.space_group_name_H-M   'P 1'
#
loop_
_entity.id
_entity.type
_entity.pdbx_description
1 polymer ?
#
loop_
_entity_poly.entity_id
_entity_poly.type
_entity_poly.pdbx_seq_one_letter_code
_entity_poly.pdbx_strand_id
1 'polypeptide(L)'
;MLPEVLLYLVKVLLLPALAGLAVGGLGVLMVARRAASDRARTVRAAQVAQALAAPVAFVASFLLETGPVGLPPAERWHVLPYAVGAAAIVGAIVSGVRMAWWVQWSIVVAVLGSLAWKFVVFPASNPYIQAGLFAAIVLAGLLWSAVARDACSVGMAMMSAIVFAGIGVLMVLANFASLGVMSIAAAAALAGLGMVSGALNLREDAQLRKASAAPDAQHRVDDAAAGAACPGDAACELVPWTAAAATSLAAIACVLALCGHAYNYGEVRPVHWAAILLSPFFALLVCKPCLRGAKPIVGVAWRAGLCLVVVLATIVNAIGAGSTEATSDGAAGDDPMMDMLEESK
;
A
#
# COMPACT_ATOMS: atom_id res chain seq x y z
N MET A 1 9.14 -29.75 10.86
CA MET A 1 9.57 -28.46 10.24
C MET A 1 8.58 -28.00 9.16
N LEU A 2 8.31 -28.73 8.07
CA LEU A 2 7.40 -28.26 7.02
C LEU A 2 5.97 -27.92 7.50
N PRO A 3 5.31 -28.76 8.34
CA PRO A 3 3.94 -28.47 8.81
C PRO A 3 3.88 -27.27 9.76
N GLU A 4 4.90 -27.03 10.55
CA GLU A 4 4.97 -25.87 11.48
C GLU A 4 5.12 -24.55 10.72
N VAL A 5 5.99 -24.51 9.70
CA VAL A 5 6.16 -23.35 8.82
C VAL A 5 4.86 -23.06 8.07
N LEU A 6 4.18 -24.10 7.56
CA LEU A 6 2.90 -23.93 6.88
C LEU A 6 1.82 -23.37 7.82
N LEU A 7 1.73 -23.91 9.04
CA LEU A 7 0.80 -23.43 10.06
C LEU A 7 1.08 -21.96 10.44
N TYR A 8 2.35 -21.59 10.58
CA TYR A 8 2.76 -20.21 10.81
C TYR A 8 2.32 -19.28 9.67
N LEU A 9 2.59 -19.65 8.41
CA LEU A 9 2.20 -18.86 7.27
C LEU A 9 0.67 -18.71 7.15
N VAL A 10 -0.09 -19.75 7.44
CA VAL A 10 -1.55 -19.67 7.48
C VAL A 10 -2.00 -18.72 8.57
N LYS A 11 -1.44 -18.82 9.78
CA LYS A 11 -1.83 -18.00 10.92
C LYS A 11 -1.48 -16.53 10.73
N VAL A 12 -0.25 -16.21 10.32
CA VAL A 12 0.28 -14.84 10.35
C VAL A 12 0.13 -14.12 9.02
N LEU A 13 0.01 -14.84 7.91
CA LEU A 13 -0.13 -14.28 6.57
C LEU A 13 -1.54 -14.45 6.02
N LEU A 14 -2.02 -15.70 5.89
CA LEU A 14 -3.24 -15.98 5.14
C LEU A 14 -4.50 -15.49 5.87
N LEU A 15 -4.67 -15.79 7.15
CA LEU A 15 -5.84 -15.37 7.92
C LEU A 15 -5.97 -13.84 7.99
N PRO A 16 -4.90 -13.06 8.31
CA PRO A 16 -4.96 -11.61 8.27
C PRO A 16 -5.27 -11.04 6.88
N ALA A 17 -4.66 -11.61 5.83
CA ALA A 17 -4.94 -11.17 4.46
C ALA A 17 -6.43 -11.39 4.09
N LEU A 18 -7.00 -12.53 4.48
CA LEU A 18 -8.43 -12.82 4.30
C LEU A 18 -9.31 -11.87 5.12
N ALA A 19 -8.92 -11.52 6.35
CA ALA A 19 -9.66 -10.56 7.17
C ALA A 19 -9.70 -9.18 6.51
N GLY A 20 -8.56 -8.67 6.05
CA GLY A 20 -8.47 -7.40 5.33
C GLY A 20 -9.26 -7.43 4.02
N LEU A 21 -9.14 -8.51 3.25
CA LEU A 21 -9.90 -8.73 2.02
C LEU A 21 -11.42 -8.79 2.30
N ALA A 22 -11.84 -9.46 3.37
CA ALA A 22 -13.25 -9.54 3.73
C ALA A 22 -13.82 -8.15 4.03
N VAL A 23 -13.10 -7.31 4.79
CA VAL A 23 -13.52 -5.93 5.07
C VAL A 23 -13.66 -5.11 3.80
N GLY A 24 -12.61 -5.05 2.97
CA GLY A 24 -12.64 -4.27 1.73
C GLY A 24 -13.59 -4.86 0.68
N GLY A 25 -13.55 -6.17 0.49
CA GLY A 25 -14.35 -6.89 -0.51
C GLY A 25 -15.85 -6.86 -0.22
N LEU A 26 -16.27 -7.00 1.04
CA LEU A 26 -17.66 -6.84 1.43
C LEU A 26 -18.19 -5.45 1.12
N GLY A 27 -17.38 -4.39 1.36
CA GLY A 27 -17.74 -3.03 0.98
C GLY A 27 -18.04 -2.91 -0.51
N VAL A 28 -17.15 -3.42 -1.37
CA VAL A 28 -17.34 -3.39 -2.83
C VAL A 28 -18.53 -4.24 -3.28
N LEU A 29 -18.71 -5.43 -2.69
CA LEU A 29 -19.87 -6.31 -2.96
C LEU A 29 -21.20 -5.67 -2.59
N MET A 30 -21.25 -4.91 -1.50
CA MET A 30 -22.46 -4.17 -1.11
C MET A 30 -22.88 -3.15 -2.16
N VAL A 31 -21.93 -2.46 -2.79
CA VAL A 31 -22.23 -1.51 -3.88
C VAL A 31 -22.79 -2.24 -5.10
N ALA A 32 -22.20 -3.37 -5.46
CA ALA A 32 -22.61 -4.14 -6.64
C ALA A 32 -24.04 -4.72 -6.51
N ARG A 33 -24.56 -4.88 -5.29
CA ARG A 33 -25.89 -5.47 -5.03
C ARG A 33 -27.01 -4.48 -4.78
N ARG A 34 -26.69 -3.18 -4.57
CA ARG A 34 -27.70 -2.18 -4.18
C ARG A 34 -28.35 -1.48 -5.38
N ALA A 35 -29.63 -1.13 -5.19
CA ALA A 35 -30.38 -0.33 -6.14
C ALA A 35 -29.81 1.09 -6.28
N ALA A 36 -30.06 1.74 -7.42
CA ALA A 36 -29.51 3.05 -7.76
C ALA A 36 -29.82 4.16 -6.72
N SER A 37 -30.95 4.09 -6.02
CA SER A 37 -31.38 5.07 -5.01
C SER A 37 -30.43 5.19 -3.81
N ASP A 38 -29.77 4.09 -3.40
CA ASP A 38 -28.88 4.06 -2.23
C ASP A 38 -27.39 4.02 -2.60
N ARG A 39 -27.08 4.08 -3.91
CA ARG A 39 -25.72 3.89 -4.44
C ARG A 39 -24.71 4.84 -3.79
N ALA A 40 -25.06 6.12 -3.61
CA ALA A 40 -24.13 7.12 -3.08
C ALA A 40 -23.71 6.87 -1.61
N ARG A 41 -24.60 6.33 -0.77
CA ARG A 41 -24.26 5.94 0.61
C ARG A 41 -23.40 4.69 0.64
N THR A 42 -23.75 3.72 -0.21
CA THR A 42 -23.05 2.44 -0.28
C THR A 42 -21.65 2.60 -0.84
N VAL A 43 -21.45 3.48 -1.84
CA VAL A 43 -20.11 3.82 -2.36
C VAL A 43 -19.22 4.40 -1.25
N ARG A 44 -19.73 5.29 -0.43
CA ARG A 44 -18.96 5.83 0.71
C ARG A 44 -18.58 4.76 1.73
N ALA A 45 -19.51 3.88 2.07
CA ALA A 45 -19.22 2.76 2.96
C ALA A 45 -18.14 1.84 2.38
N ALA A 46 -18.17 1.61 1.07
CA ALA A 46 -17.16 0.84 0.38
C ALA A 46 -15.79 1.54 0.33
N GLN A 47 -15.77 2.86 0.16
CA GLN A 47 -14.52 3.65 0.24
C GLN A 47 -13.87 3.58 1.63
N VAL A 48 -14.69 3.65 2.69
CA VAL A 48 -14.24 3.43 4.06
C VAL A 48 -13.68 2.01 4.22
N ALA A 49 -14.39 1.00 3.72
CA ALA A 49 -13.95 -0.40 3.79
C ALA A 49 -12.65 -0.65 3.02
N GLN A 50 -12.48 -0.03 1.84
CA GLN A 50 -11.22 -0.08 1.09
C GLN A 50 -10.05 0.53 1.87
N ALA A 51 -10.25 1.68 2.53
CA ALA A 51 -9.23 2.32 3.34
C ALA A 51 -8.78 1.44 4.52
N LEU A 52 -9.65 0.55 5.02
CA LEU A 52 -9.39 -0.34 6.15
C LEU A 52 -8.75 -1.67 5.75
N ALA A 53 -8.81 -2.10 4.49
CA ALA A 53 -8.42 -3.45 4.07
C ALA A 53 -6.96 -3.80 4.45
N ALA A 54 -6.00 -2.99 4.03
CA ALA A 54 -4.58 -3.23 4.34
C ALA A 54 -4.25 -3.03 5.82
N PRO A 55 -4.71 -1.96 6.49
CA PRO A 55 -4.49 -1.79 7.93
C PRO A 55 -5.04 -2.93 8.78
N VAL A 56 -6.24 -3.44 8.46
CA VAL A 56 -6.82 -4.59 9.19
C VAL A 56 -5.94 -5.83 9.02
N ALA A 57 -5.48 -6.11 7.79
CA ALA A 57 -4.57 -7.23 7.55
C ALA A 57 -3.26 -7.08 8.32
N PHE A 58 -2.66 -5.89 8.30
CA PHE A 58 -1.42 -5.60 9.01
C PHE A 58 -1.58 -5.77 10.53
N VAL A 59 -2.58 -5.11 11.14
CA VAL A 59 -2.82 -5.17 12.59
C VAL A 59 -3.19 -6.58 13.04
N ALA A 60 -4.02 -7.30 12.26
CA ALA A 60 -4.36 -8.69 12.56
C ALA A 60 -3.12 -9.59 12.53
N SER A 61 -2.25 -9.45 11.52
CA SER A 61 -1.00 -10.17 11.42
C SER A 61 -0.10 -9.89 12.62
N PHE A 62 0.03 -8.60 12.99
CA PHE A 62 0.79 -8.17 14.15
C PHE A 62 0.29 -8.83 15.44
N LEU A 63 -1.02 -8.77 15.71
CA LEU A 63 -1.61 -9.32 16.94
C LEU A 63 -1.51 -10.86 17.00
N LEU A 64 -1.56 -11.53 15.85
CA LEU A 64 -1.41 -12.99 15.79
C LEU A 64 0.05 -13.44 15.99
N GLU A 65 1.02 -12.60 15.66
CA GLU A 65 2.44 -12.89 15.85
C GLU A 65 2.93 -12.53 17.26
N THR A 66 2.68 -11.28 17.68
CA THR A 66 3.23 -10.74 18.92
C THR A 66 2.28 -10.84 20.11
N GLY A 67 0.99 -11.09 19.86
CA GLY A 67 -0.06 -10.96 20.86
C GLY A 67 -0.45 -9.51 21.15
N PRO A 68 -1.35 -9.28 22.12
CA PRO A 68 -1.77 -7.94 22.50
C PRO A 68 -0.61 -7.18 23.15
N VAL A 69 -0.33 -5.99 22.63
CA VAL A 69 0.73 -5.13 23.14
C VAL A 69 0.19 -4.21 24.23
N GLY A 70 0.89 -4.19 25.38
CA GLY A 70 0.57 -3.30 26.48
C GLY A 70 0.96 -1.84 26.20
N LEU A 71 0.36 -0.90 26.94
CA LEU A 71 0.77 0.49 26.99
C LEU A 71 1.42 0.78 28.34
N PRO A 72 2.65 1.35 28.39
CA PRO A 72 3.51 1.72 27.26
C PRO A 72 4.12 0.49 26.54
N PRO A 73 4.41 0.59 25.23
CA PRO A 73 4.98 -0.52 24.47
C PRO A 73 6.39 -0.86 24.99
N ALA A 74 6.66 -2.16 25.18
CA ALA A 74 7.96 -2.65 25.67
C ALA A 74 9.08 -2.40 24.65
N GLU A 75 8.77 -2.55 23.36
CA GLU A 75 9.70 -2.32 22.26
C GLU A 75 9.20 -1.19 21.36
N ARG A 76 10.12 -0.43 20.77
CA ARG A 76 9.78 0.76 19.96
C ARG A 76 8.91 0.44 18.74
N TRP A 77 9.13 -0.70 18.08
CA TRP A 77 8.35 -1.12 16.92
C TRP A 77 6.92 -1.58 17.28
N HIS A 78 6.66 -1.89 18.56
CA HIS A 78 5.31 -2.18 19.06
C HIS A 78 4.35 -0.96 18.98
N VAL A 79 4.84 0.23 18.66
CA VAL A 79 4.01 1.41 18.36
C VAL A 79 3.36 1.31 16.98
N LEU A 80 3.90 0.51 16.07
CA LEU A 80 3.43 0.43 14.67
C LEU A 80 1.94 0.09 14.51
N PRO A 81 1.36 -0.92 15.21
CA PRO A 81 -0.07 -1.21 15.04
C PRO A 81 -0.96 -0.04 15.48
N TYR A 82 -0.52 0.75 16.45
CA TYR A 82 -1.24 1.96 16.85
C TYR A 82 -1.14 3.06 15.78
N ALA A 83 0.04 3.26 15.20
CA ALA A 83 0.24 4.22 14.11
C ALA A 83 -0.55 3.82 12.85
N VAL A 84 -0.52 2.53 12.48
CA VAL A 84 -1.30 1.98 11.37
C VAL A 84 -2.79 2.09 11.64
N GLY A 85 -3.24 1.76 12.85
CA GLY A 85 -4.63 1.88 13.27
C GLY A 85 -5.12 3.34 13.24
N ALA A 86 -4.33 4.28 13.73
CA ALA A 86 -4.64 5.70 13.65
C ALA A 86 -4.75 6.19 12.20
N ALA A 87 -3.80 5.82 11.35
CA ALA A 87 -3.83 6.15 9.92
C ALA A 87 -5.09 5.58 9.24
N ALA A 88 -5.45 4.33 9.57
CA ALA A 88 -6.65 3.68 9.08
C ALA A 88 -7.93 4.42 9.49
N ILE A 89 -8.05 4.77 10.77
CA ILE A 89 -9.22 5.48 11.30
C ILE A 89 -9.36 6.84 10.63
N VAL A 90 -8.29 7.62 10.56
CA VAL A 90 -8.30 8.94 9.91
C VAL A 90 -8.66 8.83 8.44
N GLY A 91 -8.02 7.91 7.72
CA GLY A 91 -8.31 7.65 6.31
C GLY A 91 -9.76 7.22 6.07
N ALA A 92 -10.28 6.34 6.92
CA ALA A 92 -11.65 5.86 6.83
C ALA A 92 -12.68 6.98 7.11
N ILE A 93 -12.50 7.75 8.17
CA ILE A 93 -13.40 8.87 8.52
C ILE A 93 -13.42 9.91 7.40
N VAL A 94 -12.24 10.34 6.93
CA VAL A 94 -12.13 11.36 5.89
C VAL A 94 -12.65 10.85 4.53
N SER A 95 -12.45 9.56 4.23
CA SER A 95 -13.01 8.92 3.03
C SER A 95 -14.56 8.89 3.04
N GLY A 96 -15.17 8.81 4.22
CA GLY A 96 -16.64 8.84 4.38
C GLY A 96 -17.27 10.20 4.12
N VAL A 97 -16.50 11.28 4.09
CA VAL A 97 -16.99 12.66 3.95
C VAL A 97 -16.75 13.18 2.52
N ARG A 98 -17.77 13.89 1.97
CA ARG A 98 -17.64 14.54 0.66
C ARG A 98 -16.83 15.82 0.80
N MET A 99 -15.58 15.75 0.44
CA MET A 99 -14.66 16.89 0.42
C MET A 99 -13.86 16.91 -0.89
N ALA A 100 -13.34 18.07 -1.27
CA ALA A 100 -12.38 18.17 -2.36
C ALA A 100 -11.13 17.33 -2.01
N TRP A 101 -10.50 16.72 -3.03
CA TRP A 101 -9.38 15.80 -2.84
C TRP A 101 -8.21 16.42 -2.07
N TRP A 102 -7.91 17.69 -2.32
CA TRP A 102 -6.83 18.42 -1.64
C TRP A 102 -7.14 18.67 -0.17
N VAL A 103 -8.44 18.86 0.19
CA VAL A 103 -8.87 18.98 1.59
C VAL A 103 -8.70 17.64 2.32
N GLN A 104 -9.13 16.53 1.68
CA GLN A 104 -8.93 15.19 2.24
C GLN A 104 -7.44 14.91 2.49
N TRP A 105 -6.60 15.17 1.48
CA TRP A 105 -5.16 15.03 1.60
C TRP A 105 -4.60 15.88 2.75
N SER A 106 -4.94 17.17 2.80
CA SER A 106 -4.44 18.10 3.82
C SER A 106 -4.81 17.65 5.24
N ILE A 107 -6.06 17.21 5.47
CA ILE A 107 -6.51 16.73 6.79
C ILE A 107 -5.72 15.48 7.18
N VAL A 108 -5.62 14.50 6.29
CA VAL A 108 -4.90 13.26 6.59
C VAL A 108 -3.43 13.54 6.88
N VAL A 109 -2.78 14.36 6.07
CA VAL A 109 -1.37 14.75 6.27
C VAL A 109 -1.19 15.52 7.58
N ALA A 110 -2.07 16.48 7.88
CA ALA A 110 -1.96 17.26 9.12
C ALA A 110 -2.10 16.37 10.37
N VAL A 111 -3.07 15.47 10.37
CA VAL A 111 -3.29 14.55 11.51
C VAL A 111 -2.17 13.52 11.60
N LEU A 112 -1.86 12.81 10.51
CA LEU A 112 -0.84 11.77 10.54
C LEU A 112 0.56 12.34 10.72
N GLY A 113 0.85 13.50 10.13
CA GLY A 113 2.11 14.20 10.35
C GLY A 113 2.29 14.63 11.80
N SER A 114 1.22 15.13 12.44
CA SER A 114 1.26 15.48 13.87
C SER A 114 1.42 14.24 14.75
N LEU A 115 0.77 13.13 14.42
CA LEU A 115 0.94 11.87 15.11
C LEU A 115 2.36 11.32 14.90
N ALA A 116 2.88 11.32 13.69
CA ALA A 116 4.22 10.90 13.39
C ALA A 116 5.26 11.71 14.16
N TRP A 117 5.07 13.03 14.27
CA TRP A 117 5.94 13.91 15.07
C TRP A 117 5.99 13.54 16.55
N LYS A 118 4.88 13.04 17.12
CA LYS A 118 4.78 12.74 18.56
C LYS A 118 5.06 11.27 18.88
N PHE A 119 4.62 10.35 18.04
CA PHE A 119 4.56 8.90 18.35
C PHE A 119 5.55 8.05 17.57
N VAL A 120 5.95 8.48 16.37
CA VAL A 120 7.04 7.80 15.66
C VAL A 120 8.36 8.34 16.22
N VAL A 121 8.55 8.14 17.51
CA VAL A 121 9.82 8.37 18.17
C VAL A 121 10.73 7.20 17.80
N PHE A 122 11.14 7.17 16.56
CA PHE A 122 12.37 6.50 16.20
C PHE A 122 13.56 7.21 16.87
N PRO A 123 14.65 6.48 17.07
CA PRO A 123 15.58 6.69 18.17
C PRO A 123 16.00 8.13 18.21
N ALA A 124 15.65 8.75 19.27
CA ALA A 124 16.06 10.09 19.62
C ALA A 124 15.36 11.21 18.84
N SER A 125 14.69 12.03 19.50
CA SER A 125 14.95 13.48 19.67
C SER A 125 15.70 14.22 18.52
N ASN A 126 16.00 13.60 17.37
CA ASN A 126 16.60 14.31 16.24
C ASN A 126 15.48 14.97 15.41
N PRO A 127 15.30 16.31 15.50
CA PRO A 127 14.25 17.03 14.79
C PRO A 127 14.37 16.93 13.27
N TYR A 128 15.57 16.67 12.74
CA TYR A 128 15.78 16.48 11.29
C TYR A 128 15.17 15.19 10.77
N ILE A 129 15.23 14.09 11.55
CA ILE A 129 14.60 12.82 11.18
C ILE A 129 13.08 12.96 11.21
N GLN A 130 12.55 13.63 12.22
CA GLN A 130 11.10 13.89 12.34
C GLN A 130 10.61 14.78 11.19
N ALA A 131 11.32 15.85 10.86
CA ALA A 131 11.01 16.72 9.73
C ALA A 131 11.10 15.96 8.40
N GLY A 132 12.11 15.11 8.23
CA GLY A 132 12.27 14.26 7.05
C GLY A 132 11.11 13.27 6.87
N LEU A 133 10.68 12.62 7.96
CA LEU A 133 9.51 11.73 7.94
C LEU A 133 8.24 12.49 7.60
N PHE A 134 8.02 13.65 8.22
CA PHE A 134 6.87 14.49 7.90
C PHE A 134 6.86 14.88 6.42
N ALA A 135 8.00 15.34 5.90
CA ALA A 135 8.15 15.69 4.49
C ALA A 135 7.89 14.48 3.56
N ALA A 136 8.36 13.28 3.94
CA ALA A 136 8.11 12.05 3.19
C ALA A 136 6.62 11.69 3.17
N ILE A 137 5.92 11.79 4.29
CA ILE A 137 4.46 11.55 4.37
C ILE A 137 3.70 12.56 3.51
N VAL A 138 4.06 13.85 3.58
CA VAL A 138 3.46 14.92 2.76
C VAL A 138 3.63 14.59 1.28
N LEU A 139 4.86 14.34 0.85
CA LEU A 139 5.19 14.10 -0.55
C LEU A 139 4.57 12.79 -1.06
N ALA A 140 4.78 11.69 -0.36
CA ALA A 140 4.22 10.40 -0.75
C ALA A 140 2.68 10.44 -0.77
N GLY A 141 2.05 11.05 0.24
CA GLY A 141 0.60 11.24 0.30
C GLY A 141 0.06 12.05 -0.88
N LEU A 142 0.75 13.13 -1.27
CA LEU A 142 0.40 13.93 -2.44
C LEU A 142 0.50 13.11 -3.73
N LEU A 143 1.62 12.41 -3.93
CA LEU A 143 1.87 11.59 -5.11
C LEU A 143 0.87 10.43 -5.21
N TRP A 144 0.61 9.72 -4.12
CA TRP A 144 -0.36 8.62 -4.12
C TRP A 144 -1.80 9.11 -4.31
N SER A 145 -2.17 10.27 -3.77
CA SER A 145 -3.48 10.86 -4.04
C SER A 145 -3.66 11.28 -5.50
N ALA A 146 -2.58 11.74 -6.15
CA ALA A 146 -2.58 12.00 -7.58
C ALA A 146 -2.72 10.70 -8.39
N VAL A 147 -2.01 9.64 -8.00
CA VAL A 147 -2.16 8.31 -8.61
C VAL A 147 -3.58 7.79 -8.47
N ALA A 148 -4.21 7.93 -7.30
CA ALA A 148 -5.58 7.48 -7.04
C ALA A 148 -6.62 8.21 -7.90
N ARG A 149 -6.36 9.45 -8.32
CA ARG A 149 -7.25 10.21 -9.23
C ARG A 149 -7.16 9.73 -10.68
N ASP A 150 -5.95 9.35 -11.10
CA ASP A 150 -5.68 9.01 -12.51
C ASP A 150 -5.70 7.50 -12.76
N ALA A 151 -5.54 6.69 -11.71
CA ALA A 151 -5.61 5.23 -11.79
C ALA A 151 -7.03 4.75 -11.45
N CYS A 152 -7.48 3.69 -12.14
CA CYS A 152 -8.71 3.02 -11.73
C CYS A 152 -8.51 2.27 -10.40
N SER A 153 -9.61 1.92 -9.72
CA SER A 153 -9.59 1.29 -8.39
C SER A 153 -8.76 0.02 -8.35
N VAL A 154 -8.86 -0.82 -9.39
CA VAL A 154 -8.06 -2.04 -9.55
C VAL A 154 -6.57 -1.70 -9.66
N GLY A 155 -6.23 -0.71 -10.50
CA GLY A 155 -4.85 -0.28 -10.69
C GLY A 155 -4.22 0.25 -9.40
N MET A 156 -4.95 1.07 -8.66
CA MET A 156 -4.48 1.60 -7.37
C MET A 156 -4.27 0.48 -6.34
N ALA A 157 -5.21 -0.46 -6.22
CA ALA A 157 -5.09 -1.59 -5.31
C ALA A 157 -3.88 -2.47 -5.66
N MET A 158 -3.68 -2.79 -6.93
CA MET A 158 -2.56 -3.61 -7.39
C MET A 158 -1.20 -2.92 -7.20
N MET A 159 -1.08 -1.63 -7.55
CA MET A 159 0.16 -0.88 -7.31
C MET A 159 0.48 -0.77 -5.83
N SER A 160 -0.52 -0.50 -4.98
CA SER A 160 -0.33 -0.48 -3.53
C SER A 160 0.10 -1.85 -2.99
N ALA A 161 -0.50 -2.95 -3.48
CA ALA A 161 -0.09 -4.30 -3.13
C ALA A 161 1.38 -4.58 -3.47
N ILE A 162 1.83 -4.16 -4.66
CA ILE A 162 3.23 -4.32 -5.09
C ILE A 162 4.17 -3.53 -4.17
N VAL A 163 3.82 -2.31 -3.79
CA VAL A 163 4.62 -1.50 -2.86
C VAL A 163 4.73 -2.16 -1.49
N PHE A 164 3.61 -2.59 -0.91
CA PHE A 164 3.63 -3.26 0.41
C PHE A 164 4.38 -4.58 0.37
N ALA A 165 4.29 -5.36 -0.72
CA ALA A 165 5.08 -6.55 -0.91
C ALA A 165 6.58 -6.22 -1.02
N GLY A 166 6.94 -5.20 -1.78
CA GLY A 166 8.32 -4.72 -1.92
C GLY A 166 8.92 -4.26 -0.59
N ILE A 167 8.17 -3.47 0.20
CA ILE A 167 8.56 -3.08 1.56
C ILE A 167 8.77 -4.33 2.41
N GLY A 168 7.85 -5.31 2.34
CA GLY A 168 7.96 -6.57 3.08
C GLY A 168 9.23 -7.33 2.76
N VAL A 169 9.59 -7.44 1.48
CA VAL A 169 10.83 -8.11 1.05
C VAL A 169 12.06 -7.34 1.54
N LEU A 170 12.09 -6.01 1.43
CA LEU A 170 13.21 -5.21 1.95
C LEU A 170 13.35 -5.35 3.48
N MET A 171 12.23 -5.46 4.22
CA MET A 171 12.27 -5.72 5.67
C MET A 171 12.88 -7.07 6.00
N VAL A 172 12.56 -8.11 5.22
CA VAL A 172 13.18 -9.43 5.38
C VAL A 172 14.68 -9.35 5.11
N LEU A 173 15.10 -8.65 4.06
CA LEU A 173 16.51 -8.40 3.74
C LEU A 173 17.22 -7.57 4.82
N ALA A 174 16.50 -6.67 5.50
CA ALA A 174 16.99 -5.89 6.61
C ALA A 174 16.97 -6.66 7.96
N ASN A 175 16.86 -7.99 7.93
CA ASN A 175 16.79 -8.86 9.11
C ASN A 175 15.58 -8.61 10.02
N PHE A 176 14.49 -8.04 9.49
CA PHE A 176 13.27 -7.79 10.23
C PHE A 176 12.06 -8.56 9.64
N ALA A 177 12.18 -9.88 9.64
CA ALA A 177 11.26 -10.80 8.96
C ALA A 177 9.80 -10.66 9.43
N SER A 178 9.55 -10.46 10.73
CA SER A 178 8.20 -10.33 11.29
C SER A 178 7.41 -9.19 10.66
N LEU A 179 7.98 -7.98 10.59
CA LEU A 179 7.33 -6.84 9.91
C LEU A 179 7.23 -7.06 8.40
N GLY A 180 8.18 -7.79 7.82
CA GLY A 180 8.13 -8.19 6.41
C GLY A 180 6.88 -9.01 6.12
N VAL A 181 6.60 -10.05 6.92
CA VAL A 181 5.41 -10.91 6.78
C VAL A 181 4.12 -10.11 6.96
N MET A 182 4.05 -9.20 7.94
CA MET A 182 2.89 -8.34 8.18
C MET A 182 2.62 -7.40 6.99
N SER A 183 3.67 -6.85 6.39
CA SER A 183 3.57 -6.01 5.19
C SER A 183 3.07 -6.83 3.98
N ILE A 184 3.54 -8.06 3.82
CA ILE A 184 3.07 -8.98 2.78
C ILE A 184 1.60 -9.38 3.01
N ALA A 185 1.14 -9.54 4.26
CA ALA A 185 -0.27 -9.78 4.55
C ALA A 185 -1.17 -8.60 4.10
N ALA A 186 -0.74 -7.37 4.34
CA ALA A 186 -1.41 -6.17 3.83
C ALA A 186 -1.41 -6.11 2.30
N ALA A 187 -0.30 -6.47 1.65
CA ALA A 187 -0.19 -6.57 0.21
C ALA A 187 -1.17 -7.59 -0.38
N ALA A 188 -1.27 -8.77 0.23
CA ALA A 188 -2.19 -9.83 -0.20
C ALA A 188 -3.67 -9.40 -0.07
N ALA A 189 -4.03 -8.68 1.00
CA ALA A 189 -5.37 -8.11 1.16
C ALA A 189 -5.70 -7.09 0.05
N LEU A 190 -4.76 -6.21 -0.31
CA LEU A 190 -4.91 -5.23 -1.38
C LEU A 190 -5.00 -5.89 -2.76
N ALA A 191 -4.17 -6.89 -3.03
CA ALA A 191 -4.22 -7.65 -4.28
C ALA A 191 -5.57 -8.35 -4.43
N GLY A 192 -6.06 -9.02 -3.37
CA GLY A 192 -7.38 -9.63 -3.34
C GLY A 192 -8.50 -8.63 -3.58
N LEU A 193 -8.43 -7.45 -2.94
CA LEU A 193 -9.38 -6.35 -3.16
C LEU A 193 -9.38 -5.89 -4.63
N GLY A 194 -8.20 -5.75 -5.24
CA GLY A 194 -8.05 -5.42 -6.65
C GLY A 194 -8.72 -6.47 -7.56
N MET A 195 -8.52 -7.76 -7.26
CA MET A 195 -9.14 -8.85 -8.02
C MET A 195 -10.68 -8.84 -7.89
N VAL A 196 -11.20 -8.66 -6.68
CA VAL A 196 -12.67 -8.58 -6.44
C VAL A 196 -13.25 -7.38 -7.18
N SER A 197 -12.64 -6.21 -7.06
CA SER A 197 -13.08 -4.99 -7.77
C SER A 197 -13.05 -5.18 -9.29
N GLY A 198 -11.99 -5.80 -9.82
CA GLY A 198 -11.84 -6.09 -11.25
C GLY A 198 -12.91 -7.04 -11.77
N ALA A 199 -13.16 -8.13 -11.05
CA ALA A 199 -14.20 -9.10 -11.43
C ALA A 199 -15.61 -8.48 -11.45
N LEU A 200 -15.91 -7.61 -10.49
CA LEU A 200 -17.20 -6.90 -10.42
C LEU A 200 -17.34 -5.86 -11.53
N ASN A 201 -16.30 -5.08 -11.82
CA ASN A 201 -16.30 -4.12 -12.93
C ASN A 201 -16.53 -4.84 -14.27
N LEU A 202 -15.84 -5.96 -14.53
CA LEU A 202 -16.03 -6.74 -15.75
C LEU A 202 -17.45 -7.29 -15.88
N ARG A 203 -18.06 -7.70 -14.77
CA ARG A 203 -19.45 -8.19 -14.75
C ARG A 203 -20.44 -7.05 -15.06
N GLU A 204 -20.24 -5.86 -14.49
CA GLU A 204 -21.10 -4.68 -14.76
C GLU A 204 -20.99 -4.26 -16.23
N ASP A 205 -19.78 -4.19 -16.78
CA ASP A 205 -19.55 -3.91 -18.20
C ASP A 205 -20.23 -4.91 -19.13
N ALA A 206 -20.19 -6.20 -18.78
CA ALA A 206 -20.86 -7.25 -19.56
C ALA A 206 -22.39 -7.12 -19.51
N GLN A 207 -22.95 -6.70 -18.37
CA GLN A 207 -24.39 -6.46 -18.23
C GLN A 207 -24.84 -5.22 -19.03
N LEU A 208 -24.06 -4.13 -18.97
CA LEU A 208 -24.34 -2.91 -19.75
C LEU A 208 -24.32 -3.19 -21.27
N ARG A 209 -23.33 -3.95 -21.74
CA ARG A 209 -23.27 -4.37 -23.16
C ARG A 209 -24.46 -5.21 -23.59
N LYS A 210 -24.94 -6.12 -22.73
CA LYS A 210 -26.15 -6.92 -23.00
C LYS A 210 -27.40 -6.05 -23.05
N ALA A 211 -27.52 -5.07 -22.13
CA ALA A 211 -28.63 -4.14 -22.09
C ALA A 211 -28.66 -3.23 -23.33
N SER A 212 -27.50 -2.74 -23.78
CA SER A 212 -27.41 -1.89 -25.00
C SER A 212 -27.62 -2.67 -26.32
N ALA A 213 -27.46 -3.99 -26.30
CA ALA A 213 -27.72 -4.83 -27.48
C ALA A 213 -29.21 -5.19 -27.64
N ALA A 214 -30.07 -4.84 -26.69
CA ALA A 214 -31.52 -5.07 -26.81
C ALA A 214 -32.13 -4.01 -27.74
N PRO A 215 -32.94 -4.41 -28.77
CA PRO A 215 -33.44 -3.50 -29.83
C PRO A 215 -34.28 -2.35 -29.29
N ASP A 216 -34.95 -2.51 -28.14
CA ASP A 216 -35.80 -1.46 -27.55
C ASP A 216 -35.04 -0.44 -26.69
N ALA A 217 -33.72 -0.62 -26.50
CA ALA A 217 -32.91 0.22 -25.61
C ALA A 217 -32.35 1.47 -26.31
N GLN A 218 -32.36 1.50 -27.65
CA GLN A 218 -31.72 2.57 -28.44
C GLN A 218 -32.33 3.96 -28.16
N HIS A 219 -33.63 4.03 -27.90
CA HIS A 219 -34.32 5.29 -27.55
C HIS A 219 -34.05 5.76 -26.10
N ARG A 220 -33.69 4.85 -25.17
CA ARG A 220 -33.37 5.22 -23.78
C ARG A 220 -31.93 5.64 -23.57
N VAL A 221 -31.01 5.19 -24.45
CA VAL A 221 -29.58 5.50 -24.35
C VAL A 221 -29.31 6.95 -24.77
N ASP A 222 -30.05 7.47 -25.74
CA ASP A 222 -29.89 8.86 -26.22
C ASP A 222 -30.29 9.87 -25.14
N ASP A 223 -31.32 9.58 -24.33
CA ASP A 223 -31.75 10.46 -23.22
C ASP A 223 -30.79 10.36 -21.99
N ALA A 224 -30.17 9.19 -21.74
CA ALA A 224 -29.25 9.01 -20.66
C ALA A 224 -27.83 9.54 -20.96
N ALA A 225 -27.43 9.49 -22.24
CA ALA A 225 -26.12 9.98 -22.70
C ALA A 225 -26.02 11.51 -22.67
N ALA A 226 -27.13 12.22 -22.79
CA ALA A 226 -27.18 13.68 -22.73
C ALA A 226 -26.88 14.25 -21.31
N GLY A 227 -27.03 13.41 -20.27
CA GLY A 227 -26.77 13.80 -18.86
C GLY A 227 -25.47 13.33 -18.25
N ALA A 228 -24.76 12.42 -18.90
CA ALA A 228 -23.56 11.80 -18.36
C ALA A 228 -22.37 11.92 -19.33
N ALA A 229 -21.98 13.15 -19.62
CA ALA A 229 -20.68 13.41 -20.23
C ALA A 229 -19.58 13.16 -19.18
N CYS A 230 -19.21 11.89 -19.00
CA CYS A 230 -17.92 11.57 -18.38
C CYS A 230 -16.83 11.84 -19.43
N PRO A 231 -15.97 12.85 -19.27
CA PRO A 231 -14.86 13.08 -20.19
C PRO A 231 -13.85 11.97 -20.01
N GLY A 232 -13.78 11.08 -20.99
CA GLY A 232 -12.67 10.17 -21.24
C GLY A 232 -12.42 9.10 -20.16
N ASP A 233 -12.46 7.84 -20.58
CA ASP A 233 -11.87 6.65 -19.95
C ASP A 233 -12.26 6.23 -18.51
N ALA A 234 -13.06 6.98 -17.78
CA ALA A 234 -13.68 6.53 -16.55
C ALA A 234 -14.91 5.68 -16.85
N ALA A 235 -14.71 4.53 -17.51
CA ALA A 235 -15.68 3.45 -17.53
C ALA A 235 -16.08 3.20 -16.06
N CYS A 236 -17.36 3.31 -15.77
CA CYS A 236 -18.02 3.28 -14.47
C CYS A 236 -17.26 2.50 -13.40
N GLU A 237 -16.38 3.16 -12.68
CA GLU A 237 -15.76 2.55 -11.50
C GLU A 237 -16.82 2.35 -10.43
N LEU A 238 -17.00 1.11 -10.00
CA LEU A 238 -17.95 0.78 -8.94
C LEU A 238 -17.65 1.58 -7.67
N VAL A 239 -16.37 1.64 -7.29
CA VAL A 239 -15.91 2.32 -6.06
C VAL A 239 -14.54 2.97 -6.32
N PRO A 240 -14.49 4.27 -6.62
CA PRO A 240 -13.22 4.98 -6.79
C PRO A 240 -12.48 5.14 -5.46
N TRP A 241 -11.15 5.10 -5.50
CA TRP A 241 -10.31 5.42 -4.34
C TRP A 241 -10.40 6.90 -3.99
N THR A 242 -10.45 7.18 -2.69
CA THR A 242 -10.39 8.56 -2.18
C THR A 242 -8.94 9.01 -2.00
N ALA A 243 -8.70 10.31 -2.08
CA ALA A 243 -7.40 10.87 -1.74
C ALA A 243 -7.02 10.56 -0.28
N ALA A 244 -7.98 10.52 0.62
CA ALA A 244 -7.76 10.17 2.02
C ALA A 244 -7.26 8.74 2.19
N ALA A 245 -7.89 7.76 1.54
CA ALA A 245 -7.48 6.36 1.59
C ALA A 245 -6.06 6.18 1.00
N ALA A 246 -5.79 6.79 -0.15
CA ALA A 246 -4.48 6.74 -0.80
C ALA A 246 -3.39 7.38 0.07
N THR A 247 -3.67 8.55 0.68
CA THR A 247 -2.73 9.24 1.57
C THR A 247 -2.47 8.43 2.84
N SER A 248 -3.49 7.80 3.42
CA SER A 248 -3.31 6.92 4.59
C SER A 248 -2.45 5.71 4.27
N LEU A 249 -2.65 5.05 3.13
CA LEU A 249 -1.80 3.95 2.69
C LEU A 249 -0.36 4.41 2.45
N ALA A 250 -0.17 5.57 1.83
CA ALA A 250 1.15 6.16 1.64
C ALA A 250 1.85 6.44 2.97
N ALA A 251 1.13 7.00 3.95
CA ALA A 251 1.66 7.26 5.28
C ALA A 251 2.06 5.97 6.00
N ILE A 252 1.25 4.91 5.93
CA ILE A 252 1.58 3.60 6.47
C ILE A 252 2.83 3.04 5.80
N ALA A 253 2.90 3.09 4.46
CA ALA A 253 4.07 2.64 3.71
C ALA A 253 5.34 3.41 4.09
N CYS A 254 5.26 4.74 4.27
CA CYS A 254 6.39 5.57 4.73
C CYS A 254 6.85 5.18 6.13
N VAL A 255 5.91 4.98 7.07
CA VAL A 255 6.24 4.58 8.45
C VAL A 255 6.89 3.20 8.48
N LEU A 256 6.38 2.25 7.70
CA LEU A 256 6.98 0.93 7.57
C LEU A 256 8.39 0.98 6.95
N ALA A 257 8.55 1.72 5.85
CA ALA A 257 9.85 1.88 5.21
C ALA A 257 10.87 2.53 6.14
N LEU A 258 10.47 3.55 6.91
CA LEU A 258 11.33 4.20 7.89
C LEU A 258 11.68 3.24 9.03
N CYS A 259 10.72 2.44 9.50
CA CYS A 259 10.96 1.41 10.50
C CYS A 259 12.00 0.40 10.00
N GLY A 260 11.80 -0.14 8.80
CA GLY A 260 12.76 -1.06 8.18
C GLY A 260 14.16 -0.43 8.03
N HIS A 261 14.23 0.83 7.63
CA HIS A 261 15.50 1.55 7.54
C HIS A 261 16.17 1.77 8.90
N ALA A 262 15.40 2.11 9.93
CA ALA A 262 15.94 2.37 11.28
C ALA A 262 16.47 1.12 11.99
N TYR A 263 15.91 -0.05 11.67
CA TYR A 263 16.38 -1.34 12.18
C TYR A 263 17.34 -2.06 11.24
N ASN A 264 17.64 -1.44 10.11
CA ASN A 264 18.61 -1.95 9.16
C ASN A 264 20.03 -1.63 9.63
N TYR A 265 20.83 -2.65 9.83
CA TYR A 265 22.24 -2.51 10.23
C TYR A 265 23.19 -2.14 9.06
N GLY A 266 22.68 -1.42 8.06
CA GLY A 266 23.48 -0.92 6.93
C GLY A 266 23.27 -1.64 5.61
N GLU A 267 22.63 -2.80 5.59
CA GLU A 267 22.53 -3.66 4.39
C GLU A 267 21.63 -3.07 3.28
N VAL A 268 20.55 -2.36 3.65
CA VAL A 268 19.61 -1.76 2.68
C VAL A 268 19.70 -0.24 2.71
N ARG A 269 20.14 0.36 1.60
CA ARG A 269 20.33 1.81 1.50
C ARG A 269 19.00 2.57 1.46
N PRO A 270 18.93 3.83 1.97
CA PRO A 270 17.69 4.63 1.98
C PRO A 270 17.04 4.79 0.60
N VAL A 271 17.86 4.80 -0.46
CA VAL A 271 17.38 4.95 -1.85
C VAL A 271 16.46 3.79 -2.28
N HIS A 272 16.67 2.58 -1.77
CA HIS A 272 15.83 1.42 -2.09
C HIS A 272 14.42 1.60 -1.52
N TRP A 273 14.30 2.08 -0.28
CA TRP A 273 13.01 2.39 0.34
C TRP A 273 12.27 3.48 -0.42
N ALA A 274 12.98 4.56 -0.79
CA ALA A 274 12.41 5.66 -1.56
C ALA A 274 11.95 5.20 -2.96
N ALA A 275 12.74 4.38 -3.65
CA ALA A 275 12.39 3.87 -4.98
C ALA A 275 11.10 3.04 -4.96
N ILE A 276 10.90 2.17 -3.94
CA ILE A 276 9.68 1.40 -3.78
C ILE A 276 8.48 2.32 -3.51
N LEU A 277 8.60 3.28 -2.59
CA LEU A 277 7.52 4.21 -2.25
C LEU A 277 7.08 5.08 -3.44
N LEU A 278 8.01 5.42 -4.34
CA LEU A 278 7.75 6.26 -5.51
C LEU A 278 7.35 5.45 -6.75
N SER A 279 7.44 4.11 -6.73
CA SER A 279 7.17 3.26 -7.90
C SER A 279 5.77 3.45 -8.51
N PRO A 280 4.65 3.67 -7.77
CA PRO A 280 3.35 3.94 -8.36
C PRO A 280 3.32 5.24 -9.16
N PHE A 281 4.05 6.26 -8.71
CA PHE A 281 4.14 7.55 -9.39
C PHE A 281 4.93 7.44 -10.70
N PHE A 282 6.07 6.74 -10.70
CA PHE A 282 6.83 6.45 -11.92
C PHE A 282 6.01 5.66 -12.92
N ALA A 283 5.28 4.64 -12.46
CA ALA A 283 4.39 3.87 -13.31
C ALA A 283 3.31 4.75 -13.95
N LEU A 284 2.74 5.70 -13.20
CA LEU A 284 1.75 6.64 -13.74
C LEU A 284 2.36 7.57 -14.79
N LEU A 285 3.50 8.20 -14.51
CA LEU A 285 4.15 9.16 -15.40
C LEU A 285 4.49 8.54 -16.76
N VAL A 286 5.08 7.34 -16.75
CA VAL A 286 5.48 6.65 -17.97
C VAL A 286 4.27 6.15 -18.77
N CYS A 287 3.25 5.63 -18.08
CA CYS A 287 2.10 5.04 -18.76
C CYS A 287 1.08 6.09 -19.26
N LYS A 288 0.99 7.27 -18.64
CA LYS A 288 -0.01 8.28 -18.98
C LYS A 288 0.01 8.71 -20.46
N PRO A 289 1.16 9.03 -21.08
CA PRO A 289 1.20 9.36 -22.50
C PRO A 289 0.98 8.17 -23.44
N CYS A 290 1.46 6.97 -23.06
CA CYS A 290 1.45 5.78 -23.92
C CYS A 290 0.09 5.07 -23.98
N LEU A 291 -0.76 5.27 -22.98
CA LEU A 291 -2.02 4.54 -22.82
C LEU A 291 -3.26 5.36 -23.15
N ARG A 292 -3.10 6.51 -23.81
CA ARG A 292 -4.25 7.30 -24.31
C ARG A 292 -5.04 6.47 -25.33
N GLY A 293 -6.27 6.11 -24.98
CA GLY A 293 -7.15 5.27 -25.81
C GLY A 293 -6.98 3.76 -25.67
N ALA A 294 -6.10 3.28 -24.78
CA ALA A 294 -5.99 1.85 -24.48
C ALA A 294 -7.19 1.36 -23.64
N LYS A 295 -7.54 0.07 -23.80
CA LYS A 295 -8.57 -0.55 -22.95
C LYS A 295 -8.16 -0.46 -21.46
N PRO A 296 -9.12 -0.21 -20.54
CA PRO A 296 -8.81 0.00 -19.11
C PRO A 296 -7.98 -1.13 -18.49
N ILE A 297 -8.27 -2.38 -18.84
CA ILE A 297 -7.54 -3.55 -18.34
C ILE A 297 -6.07 -3.57 -18.79
N VAL A 298 -5.79 -3.11 -20.01
CA VAL A 298 -4.44 -2.96 -20.54
C VAL A 298 -3.69 -1.88 -19.77
N GLY A 299 -4.37 -0.77 -19.49
CA GLY A 299 -3.81 0.32 -18.68
C GLY A 299 -3.42 -0.13 -17.27
N VAL A 300 -4.27 -0.93 -16.62
CA VAL A 300 -3.97 -1.53 -15.29
C VAL A 300 -2.77 -2.45 -15.37
N ALA A 301 -2.75 -3.37 -16.34
CA ALA A 301 -1.68 -4.36 -16.48
C ALA A 301 -0.31 -3.68 -16.72
N TRP A 302 -0.25 -2.65 -17.57
CA TRP A 302 0.97 -1.89 -17.82
C TRP A 302 1.46 -1.12 -16.59
N ARG A 303 0.56 -0.42 -15.89
CA ARG A 303 0.91 0.34 -14.68
C ARG A 303 1.40 -0.57 -13.57
N ALA A 304 0.67 -1.65 -13.29
CA ALA A 304 1.08 -2.64 -12.31
C ALA A 304 2.38 -3.35 -12.71
N GLY A 305 2.52 -3.73 -13.98
CA GLY A 305 3.73 -4.33 -14.51
C GLY A 305 4.96 -3.43 -14.37
N LEU A 306 4.85 -2.14 -14.72
CA LEU A 306 5.95 -1.20 -14.57
C LEU A 306 6.30 -0.94 -13.09
N CYS A 307 5.29 -0.81 -12.23
CA CYS A 307 5.50 -0.70 -10.79
C CYS A 307 6.25 -1.92 -10.26
N LEU A 308 5.86 -3.13 -10.68
CA LEU A 308 6.53 -4.38 -10.32
C LEU A 308 7.98 -4.43 -10.82
N VAL A 309 8.25 -4.00 -12.05
CA VAL A 309 9.62 -3.94 -12.59
C VAL A 309 10.51 -3.03 -11.76
N VAL A 310 10.02 -1.83 -11.37
CA VAL A 310 10.78 -0.91 -10.51
C VAL A 310 11.07 -1.55 -9.16
N VAL A 311 10.07 -2.18 -8.54
CA VAL A 311 10.22 -2.84 -7.23
C VAL A 311 11.21 -4.00 -7.32
N LEU A 312 11.09 -4.89 -8.33
CA LEU A 312 12.01 -6.01 -8.51
C LEU A 312 13.44 -5.55 -8.79
N ALA A 313 13.62 -4.55 -9.67
CA ALA A 313 14.94 -3.98 -9.93
C ALA A 313 15.57 -3.39 -8.66
N THR A 314 14.77 -2.75 -7.81
CA THR A 314 15.22 -2.20 -6.53
C THR A 314 15.65 -3.31 -5.57
N ILE A 315 14.89 -4.40 -5.46
CA ILE A 315 15.20 -5.55 -4.60
C ILE A 315 16.50 -6.24 -5.10
N VAL A 316 16.62 -6.48 -6.40
CA VAL A 316 17.84 -7.10 -6.98
C VAL A 316 19.07 -6.23 -6.72
N ASN A 317 18.93 -4.91 -6.87
CA ASN A 317 20.01 -3.97 -6.55
C ASN A 317 20.37 -3.98 -5.07
N ALA A 318 19.40 -4.07 -4.16
CA ALA A 318 19.65 -4.17 -2.73
C ALA A 318 20.42 -5.44 -2.36
N ILE A 319 20.06 -6.59 -2.95
CA ILE A 319 20.77 -7.87 -2.75
C ILE A 319 22.21 -7.77 -3.29
N GLY A 320 22.41 -7.19 -4.49
CA GLY A 320 23.74 -7.04 -5.09
C GLY A 320 24.65 -6.11 -4.31
N ALA A 321 24.12 -5.06 -3.69
CA ALA A 321 24.90 -4.12 -2.88
C ALA A 321 25.41 -4.78 -1.58
N GLY A 322 24.59 -5.61 -0.91
CA GLY A 322 25.01 -6.33 0.30
C GLY A 322 26.13 -7.36 0.05
N SER A 323 26.10 -8.01 -1.13
CA SER A 323 27.13 -9.01 -1.46
C SER A 323 28.52 -8.41 -1.76
N THR A 324 28.59 -7.14 -2.20
CA THR A 324 29.86 -6.47 -2.52
C THR A 324 30.57 -5.96 -1.26
N GLU A 325 29.83 -5.56 -0.22
CA GLU A 325 30.42 -5.13 1.06
C GLU A 325 31.00 -6.32 1.85
N ALA A 326 30.34 -7.47 1.81
CA ALA A 326 30.83 -8.68 2.49
C ALA A 326 32.15 -9.22 1.91
N THR A 327 32.45 -8.93 0.63
CA THR A 327 33.71 -9.35 -0.01
C THR A 327 34.85 -8.35 0.25
N SER A 328 34.56 -7.09 0.55
CA SER A 328 35.60 -6.09 0.85
C SER A 328 36.14 -6.19 2.28
N ASP A 329 35.29 -6.53 3.24
CA ASP A 329 35.71 -6.72 4.62
C ASP A 329 36.50 -8.02 4.87
N GLY A 330 36.27 -9.04 4.03
CA GLY A 330 37.03 -10.29 4.07
C GLY A 330 38.47 -10.19 3.54
N ALA A 331 38.78 -9.12 2.77
CA ALA A 331 40.11 -8.93 2.19
C ALA A 331 41.06 -8.03 3.05
N ALA A 332 40.51 -7.36 4.08
CA ALA A 332 41.25 -6.50 5.00
C ALA A 332 41.49 -7.13 6.39
N GLY A 333 41.31 -8.43 6.51
CA GLY A 333 41.47 -9.18 7.77
C GLY A 333 42.94 -9.48 8.09
N ASP A 334 43.74 -8.46 8.28
CA ASP A 334 44.84 -8.53 9.23
C ASP A 334 44.21 -8.47 10.64
N ASP A 335 44.01 -9.62 11.21
CA ASP A 335 43.43 -9.79 12.56
C ASP A 335 44.47 -9.28 13.59
N PRO A 336 44.31 -8.08 14.19
CA PRO A 336 45.29 -7.53 15.12
C PRO A 336 45.43 -8.38 16.40
N MET A 337 44.60 -9.40 16.58
CA MET A 337 44.72 -10.33 17.70
C MET A 337 45.80 -11.39 17.47
N MET A 338 46.21 -11.70 16.26
CA MET A 338 47.29 -12.65 15.98
C MET A 338 48.65 -12.06 16.35
N ASP A 339 48.88 -10.75 16.16
CA ASP A 339 50.15 -10.11 16.49
C ASP A 339 50.42 -10.02 18.01
N MET A 340 49.38 -9.99 18.85
CA MET A 340 49.54 -9.96 20.30
C MET A 340 49.98 -11.32 20.90
N LEU A 341 49.80 -12.39 20.17
CA LEU A 341 50.20 -13.75 20.66
C LEU A 341 51.63 -14.12 20.29
N GLU A 342 52.24 -13.45 19.30
CA GLU A 342 53.66 -13.68 18.95
C GLU A 342 54.66 -12.86 19.79
N GLU A 343 54.26 -11.72 20.37
CA GLU A 343 55.13 -10.95 21.28
C GLU A 343 55.28 -11.51 22.68
N SER A 344 54.57 -12.60 23.03
CA SER A 344 54.63 -13.21 24.38
C SER A 344 55.48 -14.48 24.46
N LYS A 345 56.33 -14.74 23.45
CA LYS A 345 57.33 -15.80 23.46
C LYS A 345 58.72 -15.22 23.49
#